data_f337da5aaf3bd0a39f26b2271cb69e83
#
_entry.id   f337da5aaf3bd0a39f26b2271cb69e83
#
_cell.length_a   1.000
_cell.length_b   1.000
_cell.length_c   1.000
_cell.angle_alpha   90.00
_cell.angle_beta   90.00
_cell.angle_gamma   90.00
#
_symmetry.space_group_name_H-M   'P 1'
#
loop_
_entity.id
_entity.type
_entity.pdbx_description
1 polymer ?
#
loop_
_entity_poly.entity_id
_entity_poly.type
_entity_poly.pdbx_seq_one_letter_code
_entity_poly.pdbx_strand_id
1 'polypeptide(L)'
;EEIAEVAIEYGAEVPFMRPKELAQDDSSEWLVWRHALDFLKKNDPKIIDGLVNLPTTAPLRNDVDVENCLDEYENSGADVVITVTDAHRNPYFNMVTNDKDGCSSLVISGKNIVRRQEAPIVYDMTTVAYVAKPEFVQNSSSLFDGKIRSVKIPVERAIDIDTNLDFMIAESILTIGQ
;
A
#
# COMPACT_ATOMS: atom_id res chain seq x y z
N GLU A 1 -16.24 14.98 -7.35
CA GLU A 1 -16.41 16.38 -6.85
C GLU A 1 -16.47 16.37 -5.32
N GLU A 2 -17.37 15.62 -4.70
CA GLU A 2 -17.55 15.52 -3.24
C GLU A 2 -16.25 15.20 -2.48
N ILE A 3 -15.48 14.20 -2.90
CA ILE A 3 -14.19 13.85 -2.29
C ILE A 3 -13.18 15.00 -2.39
N ALA A 4 -13.18 15.73 -3.51
CA ALA A 4 -12.29 16.87 -3.70
C ALA A 4 -12.66 18.04 -2.78
N GLU A 5 -13.94 18.29 -2.58
CA GLU A 5 -14.44 19.33 -1.67
C GLU A 5 -14.03 19.04 -0.23
N VAL A 6 -14.20 17.78 0.22
CA VAL A 6 -13.75 17.35 1.55
C VAL A 6 -12.23 17.47 1.69
N ALA A 7 -11.45 17.04 0.67
CA ALA A 7 -10.00 17.16 0.71
C ALA A 7 -9.54 18.60 0.85
N ILE A 8 -10.16 19.54 0.13
CA ILE A 8 -9.86 20.98 0.22
C ILE A 8 -10.21 21.54 1.62
N GLU A 9 -11.34 21.10 2.20
CA GLU A 9 -11.76 21.51 3.55
C GLU A 9 -10.69 21.15 4.60
N TYR A 10 -10.02 20.00 4.41
CA TYR A 10 -8.92 19.55 5.26
C TYR A 10 -7.54 20.04 4.82
N GLY A 11 -7.47 21.00 3.89
CA GLY A 11 -6.24 21.70 3.50
C GLY A 11 -5.42 21.04 2.40
N ALA A 12 -5.95 20.03 1.72
CA ALA A 12 -5.27 19.42 0.57
C ALA A 12 -5.38 20.30 -0.68
N GLU A 13 -4.34 20.29 -1.49
CA GLU A 13 -4.41 20.82 -2.84
C GLU A 13 -5.03 19.79 -3.79
N VAL A 14 -5.96 20.24 -4.63
CA VAL A 14 -6.60 19.41 -5.66
C VAL A 14 -6.26 20.00 -7.05
N PRO A 15 -5.03 19.78 -7.54
CA PRO A 15 -4.56 20.43 -8.76
C PRO A 15 -5.25 19.92 -10.04
N PHE A 16 -5.90 18.76 -9.97
CA PHE A 16 -6.68 18.19 -11.07
C PHE A 16 -7.77 17.26 -10.56
N MET A 17 -8.77 17.02 -11.38
CA MET A 17 -9.75 15.96 -11.17
C MET A 17 -9.28 14.69 -11.88
N ARG A 18 -9.36 13.54 -11.19
CA ARG A 18 -9.05 12.24 -11.79
C ARG A 18 -9.97 12.00 -12.99
N PRO A 19 -9.43 11.62 -14.16
CA PRO A 19 -10.23 11.21 -15.31
C PRO A 19 -11.19 10.07 -14.96
N LYS A 20 -12.39 10.09 -15.55
CA LYS A 20 -13.44 9.11 -15.23
C LYS A 20 -13.00 7.67 -15.52
N GLU A 21 -12.21 7.45 -16.54
CA GLU A 21 -11.61 6.17 -16.91
C GLU A 21 -10.59 5.63 -15.89
N LEU A 22 -10.03 6.50 -15.04
CA LEU A 22 -9.12 6.15 -13.94
C LEU A 22 -9.82 6.16 -12.57
N ALA A 23 -11.14 6.34 -12.55
CA ALA A 23 -11.95 6.41 -11.34
C ALA A 23 -13.02 5.29 -11.29
N GLN A 24 -12.77 4.20 -12.00
CA GLN A 24 -13.60 3.00 -11.97
C GLN A 24 -13.12 2.05 -10.87
N ASP A 25 -13.96 1.12 -10.42
CA ASP A 25 -13.63 0.15 -9.36
C ASP A 25 -12.48 -0.79 -9.75
N ASP A 26 -12.27 -1.01 -11.05
CA ASP A 26 -11.19 -1.83 -11.61
C ASP A 26 -9.99 -1.01 -12.10
N SER A 27 -9.96 0.29 -11.84
CA SER A 27 -8.87 1.15 -12.29
C SER A 27 -7.57 0.81 -11.57
N SER A 28 -6.52 0.57 -12.34
CA SER A 28 -5.17 0.35 -11.79
C SER A 28 -4.67 1.61 -11.08
N GLU A 29 -4.33 1.49 -9.81
CA GLU A 29 -3.70 2.56 -9.03
C GLU A 29 -2.38 3.03 -9.68
N TRP A 30 -1.66 2.11 -10.31
CA TRP A 30 -0.44 2.40 -11.05
C TRP A 30 -0.65 3.42 -12.17
N LEU A 31 -1.77 3.34 -12.90
CA LEU A 31 -2.14 4.31 -13.93
C LEU A 31 -2.54 5.66 -13.33
N VAL A 32 -3.11 5.66 -12.14
CA VAL A 32 -3.41 6.90 -11.41
C VAL A 32 -2.12 7.63 -11.01
N TRP A 33 -1.12 6.89 -10.52
CA TRP A 33 0.18 7.48 -10.19
C TRP A 33 0.87 8.08 -11.42
N ARG A 34 0.84 7.39 -12.56
CA ARG A 34 1.36 7.92 -13.84
C ARG A 34 0.66 9.20 -14.24
N HIS A 35 -0.67 9.19 -14.20
CA HIS A 35 -1.46 10.36 -14.54
C HIS A 35 -1.09 11.57 -13.67
N ALA A 36 -0.95 11.38 -12.38
CA ALA A 36 -0.53 12.44 -11.45
C ALA A 36 0.87 12.99 -11.79
N LEU A 37 1.83 12.11 -12.04
CA LEU A 37 3.19 12.49 -12.42
C LEU A 37 3.22 13.23 -13.76
N ASP A 38 2.46 12.78 -14.76
CA ASP A 38 2.36 13.43 -16.07
C ASP A 38 1.74 14.82 -15.97
N PHE A 39 0.69 14.94 -15.14
CA PHE A 39 0.06 16.22 -14.88
C PHE A 39 1.03 17.21 -14.23
N LEU A 40 1.72 16.79 -13.17
CA LEU A 40 2.67 17.63 -12.44
C LEU A 40 3.85 18.03 -13.34
N LYS A 41 4.45 17.10 -14.07
CA LYS A 41 5.54 17.38 -15.01
C LYS A 41 5.16 18.38 -16.08
N LYS A 42 3.91 18.39 -16.52
CA LYS A 42 3.40 19.30 -17.56
C LYS A 42 3.14 20.72 -17.00
N ASN A 43 2.68 20.82 -15.75
CA ASN A 43 2.18 22.08 -15.18
C ASN A 43 3.14 22.73 -14.18
N ASP A 44 4.05 21.96 -13.59
CA ASP A 44 5.11 22.45 -12.71
C ASP A 44 6.45 21.82 -13.15
N PRO A 45 7.37 22.60 -13.73
CA PRO A 45 8.63 22.08 -14.24
C PRO A 45 9.66 21.71 -13.17
N LYS A 46 9.28 21.75 -11.88
CA LYS A 46 10.15 21.28 -10.81
C LYS A 46 10.50 19.81 -10.97
N ILE A 47 11.69 19.46 -10.54
CA ILE A 47 12.12 18.06 -10.47
C ILE A 47 11.32 17.40 -9.34
N ILE A 48 10.73 16.25 -9.64
CA ILE A 48 10.05 15.40 -8.65
C ILE A 48 11.01 14.25 -8.35
N ASP A 49 11.57 14.23 -7.16
CA ASP A 49 12.55 13.22 -6.73
C ASP A 49 11.88 11.94 -6.22
N GLY A 50 10.64 12.02 -5.76
CA GLY A 50 9.86 10.89 -5.26
C GLY A 50 8.36 11.13 -5.34
N LEU A 51 7.60 10.08 -5.56
CA LEU A 51 6.15 10.05 -5.43
C LEU A 51 5.81 9.36 -4.10
N VAL A 52 5.13 10.06 -3.21
CA VAL A 52 4.55 9.49 -1.99
C VAL A 52 3.05 9.27 -2.21
N ASN A 53 2.61 8.04 -2.14
CA ASN A 53 1.18 7.71 -2.19
C ASN A 53 0.69 7.28 -0.81
N LEU A 54 -0.34 7.94 -0.33
CA LEU A 54 -0.97 7.73 0.98
C LEU A 54 -2.46 7.39 0.78
N PRO A 55 -2.81 6.10 0.57
CA PRO A 55 -4.20 5.70 0.43
C PRO A 55 -5.06 6.15 1.60
N THR A 56 -6.25 6.65 1.32
CA THR A 56 -7.17 7.15 2.35
C THR A 56 -7.78 6.05 3.21
N THR A 57 -7.71 4.80 2.74
CA THR A 57 -8.23 3.62 3.43
C THR A 57 -7.39 3.18 4.64
N ALA A 58 -6.20 3.77 4.85
CA ALA A 58 -5.36 3.51 6.03
C ALA A 58 -5.35 4.71 6.99
N PRO A 59 -6.42 4.96 7.76
CA PRO A 59 -6.59 6.18 8.56
C PRO A 59 -5.73 6.21 9.83
N LEU A 60 -5.15 5.09 10.26
CA LEU A 60 -4.41 4.96 11.52
C LEU A 60 -2.91 5.21 11.37
N ARG A 61 -2.44 5.53 10.15
CA ARG A 61 -1.04 5.92 9.93
C ARG A 61 -0.69 7.15 10.73
N ASN A 62 0.58 7.30 11.06
CA ASN A 62 1.12 8.52 11.63
C ASN A 62 2.29 9.07 10.77
N ASP A 63 2.80 10.22 11.14
CA ASP A 63 3.91 10.90 10.49
C ASP A 63 5.19 10.03 10.47
N VAL A 64 5.51 9.38 11.58
CA VAL A 64 6.70 8.52 11.70
C VAL A 64 6.67 7.36 10.69
N ASP A 65 5.50 6.81 10.36
CA ASP A 65 5.37 5.75 9.36
C ASP A 65 5.79 6.26 7.97
N VAL A 66 5.40 7.49 7.63
CA VAL A 66 5.75 8.13 6.36
C VAL A 66 7.23 8.53 6.33
N GLU A 67 7.74 9.12 7.42
CA GLU A 67 9.14 9.49 7.56
C GLU A 67 10.07 8.28 7.40
N ASN A 68 9.76 7.16 8.05
CA ASN A 68 10.53 5.92 7.90
C ASN A 68 10.54 5.41 6.45
N CYS A 69 9.43 5.59 5.70
CA CYS A 69 9.40 5.22 4.28
C CYS A 69 10.27 6.15 3.43
N LEU A 70 10.29 7.45 3.73
CA LEU A 70 11.16 8.41 3.05
C LEU A 70 12.63 8.14 3.36
N ASP A 71 12.98 7.90 4.62
CA ASP A 71 14.34 7.54 5.03
C ASP A 71 14.82 6.26 4.33
N GLU A 72 13.99 5.21 4.28
CA GLU A 72 14.34 3.99 3.56
C GLU A 72 14.49 4.24 2.06
N TYR A 73 13.65 5.08 1.47
CA TYR A 73 13.73 5.44 0.07
C TYR A 73 15.03 6.16 -0.27
N GLU A 74 15.41 7.18 0.52
CA GLU A 74 16.62 7.96 0.32
C GLU A 74 17.90 7.13 0.52
N ASN A 75 17.91 6.25 1.51
CA ASN A 75 19.12 5.53 1.91
C ASN A 75 19.35 4.19 1.21
N SER A 76 18.28 3.55 0.68
CA SER A 76 18.41 2.18 0.13
C SER A 76 18.69 2.14 -1.36
N GLY A 77 18.42 3.22 -2.09
CA GLY A 77 18.42 3.24 -3.55
C GLY A 77 17.34 2.33 -4.17
N ALA A 78 16.25 2.07 -3.43
CA ALA A 78 15.09 1.32 -3.91
C ALA A 78 14.38 2.07 -5.04
N ASP A 79 13.70 1.32 -5.91
CA ASP A 79 12.81 1.90 -6.90
C ASP A 79 11.43 2.18 -6.30
N VAL A 80 11.03 1.32 -5.34
CA VAL A 80 9.82 1.51 -4.54
C VAL A 80 10.07 1.07 -3.10
N VAL A 81 9.53 1.82 -2.16
CA VAL A 81 9.36 1.42 -0.75
C VAL A 81 7.89 1.16 -0.51
N ILE A 82 7.59 0.02 0.08
CA ILE A 82 6.25 -0.39 0.50
C ILE A 82 6.17 -0.50 2.02
N THR A 83 4.98 -0.52 2.56
CA THR A 83 4.78 -0.83 3.97
C THR A 83 4.27 -2.26 4.16
N VAL A 84 4.72 -2.89 5.24
CA VAL A 84 4.36 -4.27 5.59
C VAL A 84 4.11 -4.39 7.07
N THR A 85 3.32 -5.40 7.46
CA THR A 85 3.13 -5.80 8.87
C THR A 85 3.36 -7.29 9.04
N ASP A 86 3.45 -7.76 10.28
CA ASP A 86 3.59 -9.20 10.54
C ASP A 86 2.36 -9.96 10.04
N ALA A 87 2.57 -10.94 9.17
CA ALA A 87 1.47 -11.70 8.62
C ALA A 87 0.77 -12.54 9.69
N HIS A 88 -0.55 -12.40 9.75
CA HIS A 88 -1.38 -13.22 10.64
C HIS A 88 -1.45 -14.68 10.16
N ARG A 89 -1.38 -14.93 8.87
CA ARG A 89 -1.37 -16.24 8.23
C ARG A 89 -0.04 -16.46 7.52
N ASN A 90 0.23 -17.70 7.13
CA ASN A 90 1.47 -18.05 6.45
C ASN A 90 1.17 -19.01 5.29
N PRO A 91 1.54 -18.69 4.05
CA PRO A 91 1.23 -19.50 2.88
C PRO A 91 1.88 -20.90 2.89
N TYR A 92 2.94 -21.07 3.66
CA TYR A 92 3.62 -22.35 3.84
C TYR A 92 3.01 -23.22 4.94
N PHE A 93 2.09 -22.69 5.77
CA PHE A 93 1.64 -23.40 6.97
C PHE A 93 0.13 -23.45 7.15
N ASN A 94 -0.61 -22.33 6.97
CA ASN A 94 -2.03 -22.25 7.32
C ASN A 94 -2.87 -21.36 6.36
N MET A 95 -2.40 -21.16 5.14
CA MET A 95 -3.21 -20.62 4.03
C MET A 95 -3.43 -21.72 3.01
N VAL A 96 -4.66 -21.87 2.55
CA VAL A 96 -5.05 -22.92 1.62
C VAL A 96 -5.75 -22.37 0.38
N THR A 97 -5.61 -23.07 -0.72
CA THR A 97 -6.39 -22.90 -1.94
C THR A 97 -7.21 -24.14 -2.19
N ASN A 98 -8.37 -24.00 -2.85
CA ASN A 98 -9.22 -25.14 -3.23
C ASN A 98 -9.16 -25.32 -4.75
N ASP A 99 -9.12 -26.59 -5.17
CA ASP A 99 -9.28 -26.98 -6.56
C ASP A 99 -10.77 -26.99 -6.97
N LYS A 100 -11.03 -27.38 -8.23
CA LYS A 100 -12.39 -27.44 -8.78
C LYS A 100 -13.29 -28.49 -8.10
N ASP A 101 -12.69 -29.49 -7.48
CA ASP A 101 -13.39 -30.57 -6.78
C ASP A 101 -13.58 -30.26 -5.28
N GLY A 102 -13.11 -29.09 -4.83
CA GLY A 102 -13.21 -28.62 -3.44
C GLY A 102 -12.12 -29.17 -2.53
N CYS A 103 -11.09 -29.85 -3.07
CA CYS A 103 -9.97 -30.33 -2.29
C CYS A 103 -9.02 -29.17 -1.94
N SER A 104 -8.64 -29.09 -0.66
CA SER A 104 -7.77 -28.03 -0.14
C SER A 104 -6.31 -28.44 -0.16
N SER A 105 -5.44 -27.50 -0.55
CA SER A 105 -3.98 -27.63 -0.45
C SER A 105 -3.35 -26.34 0.05
N LEU A 106 -2.13 -26.43 0.63
CA LEU A 106 -1.39 -25.23 1.03
C LEU A 106 -1.09 -24.36 -0.20
N VAL A 107 -1.16 -23.01 -0.01
CA VAL A 107 -0.82 -22.05 -1.08
C VAL A 107 0.60 -22.29 -1.60
N ILE A 108 1.55 -22.48 -0.68
CA ILE A 108 2.92 -22.89 -1.03
C ILE A 108 3.23 -24.19 -0.32
N SER A 109 3.51 -25.23 -1.10
CA SER A 109 3.89 -26.54 -0.56
C SER A 109 5.26 -26.45 0.10
N GLY A 110 5.28 -26.34 1.43
CA GLY A 110 6.49 -26.42 2.25
C GLY A 110 6.78 -27.88 2.59
N LYS A 111 7.71 -28.53 1.88
CA LYS A 111 8.14 -29.88 2.25
C LYS A 111 8.74 -29.83 3.65
N ASN A 112 8.13 -30.57 4.60
CA ASN A 112 8.59 -30.77 5.98
C ASN A 112 8.37 -29.60 6.99
N ILE A 113 7.56 -28.60 6.70
CA ILE A 113 7.18 -27.59 7.68
C ILE A 113 6.04 -28.15 8.53
N VAL A 114 6.35 -28.55 9.76
CA VAL A 114 5.38 -29.12 10.70
C VAL A 114 4.94 -28.09 11.74
N ARG A 115 5.76 -27.08 12.00
CA ARG A 115 5.52 -26.05 12.99
C ARG A 115 5.58 -24.66 12.36
N ARG A 116 4.76 -23.74 12.82
CA ARG A 116 4.75 -22.35 12.34
C ARG A 116 6.13 -21.68 12.41
N GLN A 117 6.91 -22.00 13.46
CA GLN A 117 8.24 -21.44 13.67
C GLN A 117 9.29 -21.91 12.66
N GLU A 118 9.01 -22.99 11.93
CA GLU A 118 9.89 -23.53 10.89
C GLU A 118 9.57 -22.93 9.52
N ALA A 119 8.41 -22.28 9.39
CA ALA A 119 8.01 -21.61 8.16
C ALA A 119 8.84 -20.32 7.94
N PRO A 120 9.16 -19.98 6.68
CA PRO A 120 9.74 -18.68 6.37
C PRO A 120 8.90 -17.54 6.94
N ILE A 121 9.57 -16.48 7.41
CA ILE A 121 8.89 -15.26 7.82
C ILE A 121 8.26 -14.63 6.59
N VAL A 122 6.99 -14.28 6.70
CA VAL A 122 6.23 -13.58 5.67
C VAL A 122 5.55 -12.36 6.29
N TYR A 123 5.26 -11.38 5.46
CA TYR A 123 4.61 -10.15 5.86
C TYR A 123 3.38 -9.91 4.99
N ASP A 124 2.37 -9.28 5.56
CA ASP A 124 1.25 -8.73 4.82
C ASP A 124 1.64 -7.33 4.31
N MET A 125 1.49 -7.09 3.02
CA MET A 125 1.67 -5.76 2.45
C MET A 125 0.49 -4.89 2.89
N THR A 126 0.78 -3.63 3.24
CA THR A 126 -0.22 -2.69 3.76
C THR A 126 -0.33 -1.47 2.86
N THR A 127 -1.44 -0.75 2.99
CA THR A 127 -1.73 0.49 2.25
C THR A 127 -1.33 1.76 3.02
N VAL A 128 -0.48 1.63 4.06
CA VAL A 128 -0.12 2.77 4.91
C VAL A 128 0.62 3.84 4.13
N ALA A 129 1.65 3.47 3.38
CA ALA A 129 2.39 4.38 2.50
C ALA A 129 3.13 3.62 1.41
N TYR A 130 3.31 4.31 0.28
CA TYR A 130 4.22 3.91 -0.80
C TYR A 130 5.11 5.09 -1.14
N VAL A 131 6.40 4.84 -1.38
CA VAL A 131 7.31 5.85 -1.93
C VAL A 131 7.98 5.27 -3.16
N ALA A 132 7.86 5.93 -4.31
CA ALA A 132 8.33 5.40 -5.58
C ALA A 132 9.12 6.43 -6.38
N LYS A 133 10.13 5.97 -7.12
CA LYS A 133 10.83 6.80 -8.11
C LYS A 133 9.87 7.14 -9.25
N PRO A 134 9.73 8.42 -9.63
CA PRO A 134 8.88 8.82 -10.75
C PRO A 134 9.23 8.11 -12.06
N GLU A 135 10.51 7.96 -12.35
CA GLU A 135 10.98 7.26 -13.55
C GLU A 135 10.60 5.78 -13.57
N PHE A 136 10.67 5.12 -12.40
CA PHE A 136 10.24 3.73 -12.27
C PHE A 136 8.74 3.60 -12.53
N VAL A 137 7.91 4.45 -11.92
CA VAL A 137 6.45 4.46 -12.16
C VAL A 137 6.13 4.65 -13.63
N GLN A 138 6.86 5.50 -14.34
CA GLN A 138 6.63 5.77 -15.76
C GLN A 138 7.02 4.61 -16.68
N ASN A 139 8.06 3.85 -16.35
CA ASN A 139 8.66 2.87 -17.25
C ASN A 139 8.32 1.41 -16.93
N SER A 140 7.81 1.11 -15.72
CA SER A 140 7.52 -0.25 -15.25
C SER A 140 6.03 -0.56 -15.32
N SER A 141 5.68 -1.83 -15.43
CA SER A 141 4.28 -2.26 -15.54
C SER A 141 3.68 -2.67 -14.18
N SER A 142 4.52 -2.98 -13.22
CA SER A 142 4.13 -3.49 -11.91
C SER A 142 5.02 -2.92 -10.80
N LEU A 143 4.45 -2.87 -9.60
CA LEU A 143 5.18 -2.54 -8.37
C LEU A 143 6.43 -3.40 -8.18
N PHE A 144 6.36 -4.69 -8.55
CA PHE A 144 7.41 -5.68 -8.33
C PHE A 144 8.42 -5.84 -9.47
N ASP A 145 8.40 -4.94 -10.49
CA ASP A 145 9.36 -4.99 -11.59
C ASP A 145 10.75 -4.43 -11.23
N GLY A 146 10.88 -3.77 -10.06
CA GLY A 146 12.09 -3.10 -9.62
C GLY A 146 12.66 -3.62 -8.30
N LYS A 147 13.59 -2.84 -7.76
CA LYS A 147 14.15 -3.06 -6.43
C LYS A 147 13.20 -2.54 -5.37
N ILE A 148 12.55 -3.46 -4.65
CA ILE A 148 11.58 -3.13 -3.60
C ILE A 148 12.26 -3.22 -2.22
N ARG A 149 11.98 -2.24 -1.37
CA ARG A 149 12.29 -2.28 0.05
C ARG A 149 11.00 -2.14 0.84
N SER A 150 11.00 -2.59 2.07
CA SER A 150 9.82 -2.53 2.91
C SER A 150 10.12 -1.93 4.28
N VAL A 151 9.19 -1.12 4.77
CA VAL A 151 9.17 -0.60 6.14
C VAL A 151 8.09 -1.32 6.92
N LYS A 152 8.46 -1.82 8.10
CA LYS A 152 7.52 -2.56 8.95
C LYS A 152 6.70 -1.59 9.79
N ILE A 153 5.37 -1.74 9.69
CA ILE A 153 4.38 -0.95 10.41
C ILE A 153 3.77 -1.82 11.53
N PRO A 154 3.57 -1.30 12.73
CA PRO A 154 2.80 -1.97 13.76
C PRO A 154 1.39 -2.33 13.29
N VAL A 155 0.90 -3.51 13.69
CA VAL A 155 -0.38 -4.06 13.19
C VAL A 155 -1.57 -3.14 13.48
N GLU A 156 -1.55 -2.43 14.60
CA GLU A 156 -2.60 -1.48 14.99
C GLU A 156 -2.69 -0.25 14.06
N ARG A 157 -1.63 0.09 13.34
CA ARG A 157 -1.61 1.18 12.35
C ARG A 157 -1.72 0.69 10.89
N ALA A 158 -1.72 -0.63 10.71
CA ALA A 158 -1.75 -1.25 9.39
C ALA A 158 -3.17 -1.62 8.91
N ILE A 159 -4.20 -1.13 9.59
CA ILE A 159 -5.60 -1.39 9.21
C ILE A 159 -5.93 -0.69 7.90
N ASP A 160 -6.43 -1.47 6.95
CA ASP A 160 -6.99 -1.01 5.68
C ASP A 160 -8.51 -1.17 5.73
N ILE A 161 -9.25 -0.13 5.41
CA ILE A 161 -10.73 -0.13 5.45
C ILE A 161 -11.28 -0.64 4.12
N ASP A 162 -11.51 -1.93 4.02
CA ASP A 162 -12.19 -2.58 2.91
C ASP A 162 -13.64 -2.97 3.25
N THR A 163 -13.92 -3.18 4.54
CA THR A 163 -15.23 -3.64 5.02
C THR A 163 -15.73 -2.79 6.18
N ASN A 164 -17.04 -2.94 6.49
CA ASN A 164 -17.60 -2.32 7.70
C ASN A 164 -16.92 -2.80 8.99
N LEU A 165 -16.40 -4.01 9.00
CA LEU A 165 -15.68 -4.53 10.18
C LEU A 165 -14.36 -3.77 10.37
N ASP A 166 -13.62 -3.52 9.29
CA ASP A 166 -12.37 -2.76 9.35
C ASP A 166 -12.63 -1.33 9.83
N PHE A 167 -13.70 -0.72 9.34
CA PHE A 167 -14.12 0.61 9.80
C PHE A 167 -14.40 0.62 11.30
N MET A 168 -15.16 -0.34 11.83
CA MET A 168 -15.46 -0.46 13.27
C MET A 168 -14.18 -0.66 14.09
N ILE A 169 -13.22 -1.44 13.58
CA ILE A 169 -11.93 -1.65 14.25
C ILE A 169 -11.14 -0.35 14.29
N ALA A 170 -11.02 0.35 13.16
CA ALA A 170 -10.32 1.61 13.07
C ALA A 170 -10.93 2.68 14.00
N GLU A 171 -12.25 2.82 14.00
CA GLU A 171 -12.98 3.73 14.90
C GLU A 171 -12.74 3.41 16.37
N SER A 172 -12.76 2.11 16.73
CA SER A 172 -12.49 1.66 18.10
C SER A 172 -11.08 2.02 18.57
N ILE A 173 -10.07 1.83 17.69
CA ILE A 173 -8.67 2.17 18.00
C ILE A 173 -8.51 3.67 18.20
N LEU A 174 -9.10 4.49 17.34
CA LEU A 174 -9.07 5.95 17.46
C LEU A 174 -9.75 6.45 18.73
N THR A 175 -10.84 5.80 19.16
CA THR A 175 -11.57 6.20 20.36
C THR A 175 -10.83 5.81 21.64
N ILE A 176 -10.13 4.68 21.66
CA ILE A 176 -9.37 4.21 22.84
C ILE A 176 -8.05 5.00 22.99
N GLY A 177 -7.50 5.50 21.89
CA GLY A 177 -6.24 6.25 21.88
C GLY A 177 -6.37 7.74 22.26
N GLN A 178 -7.59 8.23 22.51
CA GLN A 178 -7.87 9.56 23.04
C GLN A 178 -8.02 9.51 24.57
#